data_8af6ffe2648d33a26b75fe92f8dd4832
#
_entry.id   8af6ffe2648d33a26b75fe92f8dd4832
#
_cell.length_a   1.000
_cell.length_b   1.000
_cell.length_c   1.000
_cell.angle_alpha   90.00
_cell.angle_beta   90.00
_cell.angle_gamma   90.00
#
_symmetry.space_group_name_H-M   'P 1'
#
loop_
_entity.id
_entity.type
_entity.pdbx_description
1 polymer ?
#
loop_
_entity_poly.entity_id
_entity_poly.type
_entity_poly.pdbx_seq_one_letter_code
_entity_poly.pdbx_strand_id
1 'polypeptide(L)'
;ETLLAGPLELNVVDGIILPNLKMAGEEEACSFLDQNGRCRIHAYRPGICRLFPLGRIYGDGGFKYFLQVYECAKETRTKVKVKKWIDMPEPKRYDEFVCTWHYFLKDLERVIGKDTSGQAAKTVSLYLMKQFYLIPYNKEEEFYPQFEERMAGAKRALAGFLAM
;
A
#
# COMPACT_ATOMS: atom_id res chain seq x y z
N GLU A 1 15.28 8.74 -12.53
CA GLU A 1 14.37 7.78 -13.22
C GLU A 1 13.23 7.45 -12.28
N THR A 2 12.03 7.78 -12.71
CA THR A 2 10.84 7.55 -11.90
C THR A 2 10.46 6.07 -11.93
N LEU A 3 10.21 5.48 -10.77
CA LEU A 3 9.71 4.09 -10.64
C LEU A 3 8.47 3.82 -11.52
N LEU A 4 7.67 4.85 -11.81
CA LEU A 4 6.51 4.79 -12.69
C LEU A 4 6.86 4.51 -14.17
N ALA A 5 8.11 4.73 -14.59
CA ALA A 5 8.57 4.41 -15.95
C ALA A 5 8.97 2.93 -16.14
N GLY A 6 8.90 2.11 -15.11
CA GLY A 6 9.37 0.73 -15.13
C GLY A 6 8.49 -0.23 -14.34
N PRO A 7 8.84 -0.52 -13.06
CA PRO A 7 8.22 -1.62 -12.31
C PRO A 7 6.88 -1.27 -11.64
N LEU A 8 6.39 -0.04 -11.78
CA LEU A 8 5.11 0.39 -11.26
C LEU A 8 4.14 0.75 -12.39
N GLU A 9 2.87 0.57 -12.14
CA GLU A 9 1.76 1.04 -12.97
C GLU A 9 0.72 1.76 -12.11
N LEU A 10 -0.14 2.54 -12.73
CA LEU A 10 -1.23 3.25 -12.06
C LEU A 10 -2.53 2.51 -12.28
N ASN A 11 -3.18 2.10 -11.21
CA ASN A 11 -4.48 1.44 -11.25
C ASN A 11 -5.50 2.20 -10.42
N VAL A 12 -6.76 2.05 -10.80
CA VAL A 12 -7.89 2.57 -10.03
C VAL A 12 -8.25 1.54 -8.96
N VAL A 13 -8.12 1.92 -7.70
CA VAL A 13 -8.51 1.12 -6.55
C VAL A 13 -9.56 1.89 -5.77
N ASP A 14 -10.76 1.36 -5.67
CA ASP A 14 -11.89 1.99 -4.99
C ASP A 14 -12.14 3.45 -5.44
N GLY A 15 -12.00 3.72 -6.74
CA GLY A 15 -12.17 5.05 -7.34
C GLY A 15 -10.94 5.99 -7.20
N ILE A 16 -9.87 5.56 -6.56
CA ILE A 16 -8.64 6.33 -6.35
C ILE A 16 -7.53 5.76 -7.23
N ILE A 17 -6.79 6.62 -7.93
CA ILE A 17 -5.61 6.20 -8.69
C ILE A 17 -4.42 6.04 -7.76
N LEU A 18 -3.90 4.81 -7.67
CA LEU A 18 -2.75 4.46 -6.83
C LEU A 18 -1.69 3.70 -7.64
N PRO A 19 -0.39 3.85 -7.27
CA PRO A 19 0.67 3.06 -7.88
C PRO A 19 0.64 1.62 -7.35
N ASN A 20 0.76 0.68 -8.27
CA ASN A 20 0.82 -0.75 -7.99
C ASN A 20 2.09 -1.35 -8.61
N LEU A 21 2.49 -2.51 -8.12
CA LEU A 21 3.57 -3.28 -8.75
C LEU A 21 3.09 -3.81 -10.09
N LYS A 22 3.86 -3.52 -11.14
CA LYS A 22 3.56 -4.01 -12.48
C LYS A 22 3.89 -5.49 -12.59
N MET A 23 2.92 -6.25 -13.04
CA MET A 23 3.12 -7.64 -13.44
C MET A 23 3.50 -7.68 -14.91
N ALA A 24 4.35 -8.63 -15.31
CA ALA A 24 4.92 -8.71 -16.64
C ALA A 24 4.78 -10.13 -17.23
N GLY A 25 4.65 -10.19 -18.56
CA GLY A 25 4.53 -11.46 -19.30
C GLY A 25 3.15 -12.11 -19.16
N GLU A 26 2.97 -13.22 -19.88
CA GLU A 26 1.74 -14.01 -19.86
C GLU A 26 1.48 -14.70 -18.52
N GLU A 27 2.54 -14.95 -17.75
CA GLU A 27 2.48 -15.57 -16.41
C GLU A 27 2.23 -14.56 -15.29
N GLU A 28 2.00 -13.29 -15.63
CA GLU A 28 1.80 -12.20 -14.66
C GLU A 28 2.87 -12.18 -13.55
N ALA A 29 4.13 -12.39 -13.92
CA ALA A 29 5.23 -12.43 -12.98
C ALA A 29 5.64 -11.02 -12.52
N CYS A 30 6.11 -10.90 -11.28
CA CYS A 30 6.59 -9.64 -10.74
C CYS A 30 7.79 -9.10 -11.54
N SER A 31 7.73 -7.83 -11.97
CA SER A 31 8.80 -7.17 -12.76
C SER A 31 10.15 -7.05 -12.03
N PHE A 32 10.20 -7.31 -10.73
CA PHE A 32 11.44 -7.36 -9.94
C PHE A 32 12.08 -8.76 -9.85
N LEU A 33 11.53 -9.78 -10.49
CA LEU A 33 12.18 -11.10 -10.53
C LEU A 33 13.37 -11.09 -11.49
N ASP A 34 14.42 -11.82 -11.12
CA ASP A 34 15.54 -12.15 -12.00
C ASP A 34 15.24 -13.45 -12.77
N GLN A 35 16.19 -13.85 -13.62
CA GLN A 35 16.10 -15.07 -14.45
C GLN A 35 15.96 -16.37 -13.63
N ASN A 36 16.31 -16.33 -12.35
CA ASN A 36 16.20 -17.47 -11.43
C ASN A 36 14.93 -17.40 -10.56
N GLY A 37 13.99 -16.49 -10.86
CA GLY A 37 12.78 -16.28 -10.07
C GLY A 37 13.03 -15.65 -8.70
N ARG A 38 14.18 -14.97 -8.49
CA ARG A 38 14.52 -14.30 -7.23
C ARG A 38 14.24 -12.79 -7.30
N CYS A 39 13.74 -12.24 -6.23
CA CYS A 39 13.46 -10.82 -6.14
C CYS A 39 14.76 -10.00 -6.03
N ARG A 40 15.03 -9.13 -7.02
CA ARG A 40 16.22 -8.24 -7.06
C ARG A 40 16.22 -7.18 -5.96
N ILE A 41 15.06 -6.87 -5.41
CA ILE A 41 14.89 -5.88 -4.33
C ILE A 41 14.49 -6.54 -3.01
N HIS A 42 14.83 -7.81 -2.80
CA HIS A 42 14.35 -8.60 -1.65
C HIS A 42 14.58 -7.91 -0.29
N ALA A 43 15.74 -7.27 -0.09
CA ALA A 43 16.07 -6.54 1.13
C ALA A 43 15.14 -5.32 1.37
N TYR A 44 14.67 -4.71 0.28
CA TYR A 44 13.86 -3.48 0.26
C TYR A 44 12.43 -3.73 -0.24
N ARG A 45 11.99 -5.00 -0.24
CA ARG A 45 10.66 -5.36 -0.74
C ARG A 45 9.57 -4.59 0.00
N PRO A 46 8.53 -4.12 -0.73
CA PRO A 46 7.37 -3.46 -0.14
C PRO A 46 6.67 -4.32 0.91
N GLY A 47 5.95 -3.68 1.82
CA GLY A 47 5.22 -4.37 2.89
C GLY A 47 4.21 -5.39 2.38
N ILE A 48 3.58 -5.14 1.22
CA ILE A 48 2.67 -6.12 0.58
C ILE A 48 3.39 -7.41 0.18
N CYS A 49 4.64 -7.32 -0.30
CA CYS A 49 5.44 -8.48 -0.66
C CYS A 49 5.92 -9.28 0.57
N ARG A 50 6.03 -8.62 1.74
CA ARG A 50 6.35 -9.28 3.01
C ARG A 50 5.14 -9.99 3.61
N LEU A 51 3.95 -9.52 3.26
CA LEU A 51 2.69 -10.06 3.76
C LEU A 51 2.41 -11.46 3.21
N PHE A 52 2.59 -11.68 1.90
CA PHE A 52 2.26 -12.95 1.25
C PHE A 52 2.91 -14.19 1.95
N PRO A 53 2.20 -15.28 2.19
CA PRO A 53 0.84 -15.60 1.78
C PRO A 53 -0.26 -15.18 2.78
N LEU A 54 0.01 -14.20 3.61
CA LEU A 54 -0.99 -13.64 4.52
C LEU A 54 -1.83 -12.57 3.80
N GLY A 55 -3.06 -12.40 4.27
CA GLY A 55 -3.93 -11.27 3.98
C GLY A 55 -4.27 -10.51 5.25
N ARG A 56 -4.96 -9.36 5.10
CA ARG A 56 -5.53 -8.59 6.20
C ARG A 56 -7.03 -8.48 6.03
N ILE A 57 -7.78 -8.76 7.11
CA ILE A 57 -9.21 -8.47 7.21
C ILE A 57 -9.34 -7.27 8.14
N TYR A 58 -9.82 -6.15 7.61
CA TYR A 58 -10.01 -4.90 8.35
C TYR A 58 -11.37 -4.88 9.04
N GLY A 59 -11.41 -4.34 10.26
CA GLY A 59 -12.62 -4.16 11.07
C GLY A 59 -12.27 -3.52 12.41
N ASP A 60 -13.26 -2.88 13.03
CA ASP A 60 -13.16 -2.27 14.36
C ASP A 60 -11.96 -1.31 14.53
N GLY A 61 -11.63 -0.56 13.47
CA GLY A 61 -10.50 0.38 13.47
C GLY A 61 -9.11 -0.27 13.38
N GLY A 62 -9.05 -1.59 13.22
CA GLY A 62 -7.81 -2.36 13.10
C GLY A 62 -7.87 -3.38 11.98
N PHE A 63 -7.08 -4.44 12.09
CA PHE A 63 -7.14 -5.59 11.19
C PHE A 63 -6.69 -6.87 11.89
N LYS A 64 -7.03 -8.01 11.28
CA LYS A 64 -6.51 -9.34 11.64
C LYS A 64 -5.80 -9.95 10.45
N TYR A 65 -4.70 -10.64 10.70
CA TYR A 65 -4.05 -11.44 9.67
C TYR A 65 -4.79 -12.76 9.46
N PHE A 66 -4.88 -13.19 8.21
CA PHE A 66 -5.35 -14.53 7.84
C PHE A 66 -4.40 -15.18 6.85
N LEU A 67 -4.39 -16.50 6.79
CA LEU A 67 -3.60 -17.27 5.84
C LEU A 67 -4.43 -17.52 4.58
N GLN A 68 -3.90 -17.15 3.43
CA GLN A 68 -4.44 -17.52 2.11
C GLN A 68 -4.02 -18.96 1.81
N VAL A 69 -4.91 -19.91 2.10
CA VAL A 69 -4.53 -21.34 2.21
C VAL A 69 -4.06 -21.93 0.89
N TYR A 70 -4.59 -21.48 -0.24
CA TYR A 70 -4.32 -22.06 -1.56
C TYR A 70 -3.24 -21.32 -2.35
N GLU A 71 -2.74 -20.19 -1.85
CA GLU A 71 -1.78 -19.34 -2.55
C GLU A 71 -0.32 -19.82 -2.45
N CYS A 72 -0.02 -20.73 -1.54
CA CYS A 72 1.32 -21.26 -1.35
C CYS A 72 1.40 -22.72 -1.79
N ALA A 73 2.11 -22.98 -2.87
CA ALA A 73 2.29 -24.31 -3.45
C ALA A 73 3.14 -25.29 -2.60
N LYS A 74 3.79 -24.83 -1.52
CA LYS A 74 4.61 -25.72 -0.67
C LYS A 74 3.73 -26.64 0.19
N GLU A 75 3.94 -27.93 0.04
CA GLU A 75 3.25 -28.97 0.83
C GLU A 75 3.70 -29.00 2.29
N THR A 76 5.00 -28.84 2.54
CA THR A 76 5.57 -28.82 3.89
C THR A 76 5.70 -27.39 4.40
N ARG A 77 5.01 -27.10 5.49
CA ARG A 77 4.96 -25.75 6.07
C ARG A 77 5.46 -25.76 7.51
N THR A 78 6.36 -24.85 7.85
CA THR A 78 6.81 -24.63 9.23
C THR A 78 5.93 -23.57 9.89
N LYS A 79 5.54 -23.78 11.15
CA LYS A 79 4.83 -22.77 11.93
C LYS A 79 5.77 -21.62 12.26
N VAL A 80 5.44 -20.40 11.79
CA VAL A 80 6.19 -19.18 12.04
C VAL A 80 5.24 -18.13 12.63
N LYS A 81 5.68 -17.40 13.65
CA LYS A 81 4.91 -16.27 14.18
C LYS A 81 4.79 -15.19 13.10
N VAL A 82 3.60 -14.61 12.92
CA VAL A 82 3.31 -13.55 11.91
C VAL A 82 4.34 -12.41 11.95
N LYS A 83 4.65 -11.89 13.14
CA LYS A 83 5.68 -10.87 13.35
C LYS A 83 7.04 -11.26 12.76
N LYS A 84 7.44 -12.51 12.93
CA LYS A 84 8.73 -13.02 12.41
C LYS A 84 8.67 -13.26 10.90
N TRP A 85 7.49 -13.57 10.37
CA TRP A 85 7.28 -13.75 8.93
C TRP A 85 7.36 -12.43 8.18
N ILE A 86 6.66 -11.40 8.65
CA ILE A 86 6.62 -10.06 8.03
C ILE A 86 7.99 -9.36 8.15
N ASP A 87 8.73 -9.63 9.23
CA ASP A 87 10.10 -9.15 9.44
C ASP A 87 10.25 -7.62 9.25
N MET A 88 9.36 -6.86 9.92
CA MET A 88 9.44 -5.40 9.99
C MET A 88 10.12 -4.98 11.30
N PRO A 89 11.04 -4.01 11.26
CA PRO A 89 11.78 -3.55 12.45
C PRO A 89 10.85 -3.08 13.59
N GLU A 90 9.84 -2.33 13.27
CA GLU A 90 8.88 -1.74 14.21
C GLU A 90 7.43 -2.21 13.90
N PRO A 91 7.10 -3.49 14.19
CA PRO A 91 5.86 -4.08 13.71
C PRO A 91 4.59 -3.38 14.20
N LYS A 92 4.58 -2.80 15.40
CA LYS A 92 3.43 -2.02 15.89
C LYS A 92 3.24 -0.74 15.08
N ARG A 93 4.31 0.00 14.87
CA ARG A 93 4.30 1.24 14.07
C ARG A 93 3.93 0.96 12.61
N TYR A 94 4.41 -0.15 12.08
CA TYR A 94 4.00 -0.62 10.76
C TYR A 94 2.50 -0.94 10.68
N ASP A 95 1.95 -1.61 11.68
CA ASP A 95 0.53 -1.93 11.74
C ASP A 95 -0.32 -0.64 11.87
N GLU A 96 0.11 0.32 12.69
CA GLU A 96 -0.52 1.64 12.82
C GLU A 96 -0.50 2.42 11.50
N PHE A 97 0.65 2.46 10.82
CA PHE A 97 0.80 3.05 9.49
C PHE A 97 -0.19 2.44 8.49
N VAL A 98 -0.26 1.11 8.42
CA VAL A 98 -1.14 0.40 7.48
C VAL A 98 -2.61 0.66 7.80
N CYS A 99 -3.00 0.65 9.08
CA CYS A 99 -4.36 0.99 9.51
C CYS A 99 -4.71 2.43 9.15
N THR A 100 -3.86 3.39 9.50
CA THR A 100 -4.09 4.81 9.25
C THR A 100 -4.29 5.07 7.75
N TRP A 101 -3.44 4.47 6.90
CA TRP A 101 -3.55 4.59 5.46
C TRP A 101 -4.83 3.96 4.92
N HIS A 102 -5.14 2.72 5.34
CA HIS A 102 -6.33 2.01 4.88
C HIS A 102 -7.62 2.76 5.21
N TYR A 103 -7.81 3.16 6.46
CA TYR A 103 -9.04 3.84 6.87
C TYR A 103 -9.17 5.24 6.26
N PHE A 104 -8.06 5.94 6.07
CA PHE A 104 -8.08 7.21 5.35
C PHE A 104 -8.54 7.04 3.90
N LEU A 105 -8.06 6.00 3.19
CA LEU A 105 -8.54 5.70 1.84
C LEU A 105 -10.03 5.32 1.84
N LYS A 106 -10.49 4.56 2.83
CA LYS A 106 -11.92 4.20 2.95
C LYS A 106 -12.83 5.41 3.22
N ASP A 107 -12.36 6.38 3.98
CA ASP A 107 -13.10 7.63 4.17
C ASP A 107 -13.21 8.43 2.86
N LEU A 108 -12.12 8.50 2.08
CA LEU A 108 -12.11 9.16 0.77
C LEU A 108 -12.98 8.41 -0.26
N GLU A 109 -12.93 7.08 -0.31
CA GLU A 109 -13.78 6.24 -1.16
C GLU A 109 -15.27 6.55 -0.94
N ARG A 110 -15.69 6.69 0.33
CA ARG A 110 -17.07 7.00 0.69
C ARG A 110 -17.54 8.34 0.13
N VAL A 111 -16.66 9.31 0.07
CA VAL A 111 -16.94 10.64 -0.50
C VAL A 111 -16.95 10.57 -2.04
N ILE A 112 -15.96 9.93 -2.63
CA ILE A 112 -15.85 9.74 -4.08
C ILE A 112 -17.08 9.01 -4.62
N GLY A 113 -17.57 7.99 -3.91
CA GLY A 113 -18.74 7.22 -4.31
C GLY A 113 -20.04 8.02 -4.34
N LYS A 114 -20.10 9.18 -3.70
CA LYS A 114 -21.24 10.11 -3.76
C LYS A 114 -21.14 11.13 -4.90
N ASP A 115 -19.93 11.35 -5.44
CA ASP A 115 -19.69 12.31 -6.52
C ASP A 115 -19.91 11.68 -7.90
N THR A 116 -21.01 12.01 -8.53
CA THR A 116 -21.35 11.54 -9.88
C THR A 116 -20.58 12.25 -11.00
N SER A 117 -19.91 13.36 -10.69
CA SER A 117 -19.14 14.15 -11.69
C SER A 117 -17.75 13.58 -11.96
N GLY A 118 -17.21 12.74 -11.07
CA GLY A 118 -15.85 12.24 -11.11
C GLY A 118 -14.77 13.26 -10.73
N GLN A 119 -15.15 14.49 -10.39
CA GLN A 119 -14.20 15.55 -10.05
C GLN A 119 -13.53 15.29 -8.69
N ALA A 120 -14.26 14.75 -7.73
CA ALA A 120 -13.70 14.36 -6.43
C ALA A 120 -12.63 13.27 -6.60
N ALA A 121 -12.92 12.21 -7.36
CA ALA A 121 -11.97 11.13 -7.67
C ALA A 121 -10.67 11.66 -8.28
N LYS A 122 -10.78 12.57 -9.27
CA LYS A 122 -9.64 13.20 -9.92
C LYS A 122 -8.81 14.03 -8.94
N THR A 123 -9.48 14.90 -8.17
CA THR A 123 -8.82 15.81 -7.22
C THR A 123 -8.08 15.06 -6.12
N VAL A 124 -8.75 14.07 -5.53
CA VAL A 124 -8.19 13.21 -4.48
C VAL A 124 -6.99 12.42 -5.02
N SER A 125 -7.14 11.78 -6.18
CA SER A 125 -6.06 10.97 -6.78
C SER A 125 -4.81 11.80 -7.06
N LEU A 126 -4.97 12.99 -7.67
CA LEU A 126 -3.85 13.89 -7.94
C LEU A 126 -3.16 14.37 -6.65
N TYR A 127 -3.95 14.69 -5.63
CA TYR A 127 -3.42 15.13 -4.34
C TYR A 127 -2.62 14.01 -3.67
N LEU A 128 -3.21 12.81 -3.55
CA LEU A 128 -2.55 11.66 -2.93
C LEU A 128 -1.28 11.26 -3.67
N MET A 129 -1.36 11.21 -5.01
CA MET A 129 -0.20 10.89 -5.84
C MET A 129 0.94 11.86 -5.58
N LYS A 130 0.66 13.18 -5.59
CA LYS A 130 1.67 14.19 -5.32
C LYS A 130 2.28 14.06 -3.93
N GLN A 131 1.45 13.99 -2.89
CA GLN A 131 1.90 14.09 -1.50
C GLN A 131 2.61 12.83 -1.00
N PHE A 132 2.15 11.65 -1.41
CA PHE A 132 2.65 10.40 -0.83
C PHE A 132 3.61 9.63 -1.74
N TYR A 133 3.62 9.91 -3.06
CA TYR A 133 4.39 9.13 -4.01
C TYR A 133 5.37 9.95 -4.87
N LEU A 134 5.05 11.21 -5.21
CA LEU A 134 5.92 12.02 -6.08
C LEU A 134 6.86 12.92 -5.29
N ILE A 135 6.42 13.49 -4.16
CA ILE A 135 7.31 14.25 -3.28
C ILE A 135 8.17 13.24 -2.51
N PRO A 136 9.51 13.25 -2.68
CA PRO A 136 10.37 12.27 -2.04
C PRO A 136 10.34 12.42 -0.51
N TYR A 137 10.51 11.29 0.19
CA TYR A 137 10.80 11.28 1.61
C TYR A 137 12.30 11.57 1.83
N ASN A 138 12.62 12.30 2.89
CA ASN A 138 14.01 12.51 3.28
C ASN A 138 14.59 11.19 3.80
N LYS A 139 15.66 10.71 3.18
CA LYS A 139 16.30 9.43 3.53
C LYS A 139 17.12 9.49 4.82
N GLU A 140 17.47 10.69 5.26
CA GLU A 140 18.23 10.93 6.49
C GLU A 140 17.33 11.01 7.73
N GLU A 141 16.03 10.98 7.55
CA GLU A 141 15.03 11.05 8.61
C GLU A 141 14.19 9.78 8.66
N GLU A 142 13.58 9.52 9.81
CA GLU A 142 12.65 8.39 9.96
C GLU A 142 11.42 8.57 9.07
N PHE A 143 10.95 7.48 8.47
CA PHE A 143 9.81 7.47 7.57
C PHE A 143 8.48 7.82 8.26
N TYR A 144 8.21 7.22 9.42
CA TYR A 144 6.89 7.34 10.04
C TYR A 144 6.52 8.77 10.46
N PRO A 145 7.41 9.57 11.08
CA PRO A 145 7.09 10.97 11.38
C PRO A 145 6.76 11.79 10.13
N GLN A 146 7.51 11.59 9.03
CA GLN A 146 7.24 12.27 7.77
C GLN A 146 5.89 11.85 7.17
N PHE A 147 5.55 10.57 7.26
CA PHE A 147 4.25 10.07 6.83
C PHE A 147 3.11 10.66 7.66
N GLU A 148 3.26 10.71 8.98
CA GLU A 148 2.27 11.28 9.91
C GLU A 148 2.02 12.76 9.63
N GLU A 149 3.07 13.53 9.36
CA GLU A 149 2.97 14.94 8.96
C GLU A 149 2.20 15.11 7.65
N ARG A 150 2.57 14.31 6.61
CA ARG A 150 1.85 14.29 5.33
C ARG A 150 0.40 13.89 5.50
N MET A 151 0.11 12.91 6.34
CA MET A 151 -1.24 12.47 6.65
C MET A 151 -2.06 13.57 7.33
N ALA A 152 -1.48 14.27 8.32
CA ALA A 152 -2.13 15.40 8.97
C ALA A 152 -2.41 16.54 7.96
N GLY A 153 -1.45 16.82 7.07
CA GLY A 153 -1.61 17.77 5.97
C GLY A 153 -2.74 17.36 5.01
N ALA A 154 -2.79 16.08 4.63
CA ALA A 154 -3.81 15.55 3.74
C ALA A 154 -5.21 15.62 4.35
N LYS A 155 -5.37 15.25 5.60
CA LYS A 155 -6.65 15.37 6.32
C LYS A 155 -7.15 16.81 6.37
N ARG A 156 -6.26 17.80 6.60
CA ARG A 156 -6.61 19.22 6.56
C ARG A 156 -7.00 19.69 5.16
N ALA A 157 -6.18 19.35 4.15
CA ALA A 157 -6.41 19.79 2.77
C ALA A 157 -7.69 19.20 2.17
N LEU A 158 -8.03 17.97 2.54
CA LEU A 158 -9.21 17.25 2.07
C LEU A 158 -10.40 17.34 3.04
N ALA A 159 -10.32 18.15 4.09
CA ALA A 159 -11.38 18.26 5.10
C ALA A 159 -12.74 18.65 4.50
N GLY A 160 -12.77 19.52 3.48
CA GLY A 160 -13.99 19.90 2.78
C GLY A 160 -14.66 18.72 2.06
N PHE A 161 -13.87 17.78 1.54
CA PHE A 161 -14.39 16.54 0.97
C PHE A 161 -14.85 15.57 2.05
N LEU A 162 -14.09 15.42 3.13
CA LEU A 162 -14.39 14.45 4.19
C LEU A 162 -15.63 14.84 5.03
N ALA A 163 -16.08 16.10 4.96
CA ALA A 163 -17.27 16.60 5.65
C ALA A 163 -18.57 16.43 4.83
N MET A 164 -18.48 15.99 3.58
CA MET A 164 -19.62 15.73 2.67
C MET A 164 -20.18 14.32 2.88
#